data_fafdf41fe51dd2de9ba4f6bd3c3da30d
#
_entry.id   fafdf41fe51dd2de9ba4f6bd3c3da30d
#
_cell.length_a   1.000
_cell.length_b   1.000
_cell.length_c   1.000
_cell.angle_alpha   90.00
_cell.angle_beta   90.00
_cell.angle_gamma   90.00
#
_symmetry.space_group_name_H-M   'P 1'
#
loop_
_entity.id
_entity.type
_entity.pdbx_description
1 polymer ?
#
loop_
_entity_poly.entity_id
_entity_poly.type
_entity_poly.pdbx_seq_one_letter_code
_entity_poly.pdbx_strand_id
1 'polypeptide(L)'
;DRLGETWVTEELNRRLGWEIKAPRDFEFEHNGDRLGWIEGINNWNFTLFIQNGRVKDTEDYLLKTALREIAEIHTGDFRLSPNQNLVIANVSPEKKEEIQAIIDKYKLTDGKNYTGLRRNSMACVAFPTCGLAMAESERYLPSLITKIEDLLDESGLKEEEITIRMTGCPNGCA
;
A
#
# COMPACT_ATOMS: atom_id res chain seq x y z
N ASP A 1 -10.42 -14.20 25.20
CA ASP A 1 -9.93 -15.33 26.02
C ASP A 1 -10.98 -16.02 26.88
N ARG A 2 -12.17 -15.44 27.08
CA ARG A 2 -13.22 -16.04 27.92
C ARG A 2 -13.89 -17.27 27.31
N LEU A 3 -13.89 -17.37 25.99
CA LEU A 3 -14.56 -18.47 25.26
C LEU A 3 -13.58 -19.50 24.67
N GLY A 4 -12.29 -19.19 24.61
CA GLY A 4 -11.24 -20.06 24.09
C GLY A 4 -11.20 -20.17 22.56
N GLU A 5 -10.09 -20.69 22.05
CA GLU A 5 -9.81 -20.81 20.61
C GLU A 5 -10.78 -21.76 19.91
N THR A 6 -11.12 -22.87 20.55
CA THR A 6 -12.06 -23.87 19.99
C THR A 6 -13.40 -23.24 19.67
N TRP A 7 -13.99 -22.50 20.61
CA TRP A 7 -15.26 -21.82 20.39
C TRP A 7 -15.17 -20.79 19.25
N VAL A 8 -14.08 -20.02 19.18
CA VAL A 8 -13.87 -19.03 18.10
C VAL A 8 -13.82 -19.73 16.75
N THR A 9 -13.09 -20.83 16.65
CA THR A 9 -12.97 -21.60 15.41
C THR A 9 -14.31 -22.19 14.98
N GLU A 10 -15.06 -22.79 15.90
CA GLU A 10 -16.39 -23.35 15.64
C GLU A 10 -17.38 -22.27 15.17
N GLU A 11 -17.40 -21.11 15.84
CA GLU A 11 -18.31 -20.02 15.48
C GLU A 11 -17.91 -19.40 14.12
N LEU A 12 -16.61 -19.30 13.81
CA LEU A 12 -16.16 -18.88 12.49
C LEU A 12 -16.57 -19.87 11.40
N ASN A 13 -16.36 -21.17 11.60
CA ASN A 13 -16.77 -22.21 10.65
C ASN A 13 -18.30 -22.16 10.39
N ARG A 14 -19.07 -21.98 11.45
CA ARG A 14 -20.53 -21.85 11.36
C ARG A 14 -20.95 -20.65 10.50
N ARG A 15 -20.28 -19.49 10.66
CA ARG A 15 -20.58 -18.25 9.90
C ARG A 15 -20.09 -18.31 8.46
N LEU A 16 -18.93 -18.90 8.23
CA LEU A 16 -18.32 -19.01 6.90
C LEU A 16 -19.01 -20.06 6.02
N GLY A 17 -19.69 -21.06 6.63
CA GLY A 17 -20.27 -22.19 5.91
C GLY A 17 -19.25 -23.20 5.38
N TRP A 18 -18.01 -23.10 5.82
CA TRP A 18 -16.91 -24.02 5.51
C TRP A 18 -15.94 -24.12 6.69
N GLU A 19 -15.16 -25.19 6.74
CA GLU A 19 -14.22 -25.47 7.82
C GLU A 19 -12.87 -24.79 7.57
N ILE A 20 -12.39 -24.04 8.57
CA ILE A 20 -11.04 -23.46 8.56
C ILE A 20 -10.05 -24.62 8.67
N LYS A 21 -9.16 -24.71 7.69
CA LYS A 21 -8.11 -25.73 7.66
C LYS A 21 -7.06 -25.48 8.72
N ALA A 22 -6.37 -26.55 9.13
CA ALA A 22 -5.21 -26.44 10.00
C ALA A 22 -4.18 -25.43 9.43
N PRO A 23 -3.47 -24.69 10.30
CA PRO A 23 -2.43 -23.79 9.88
C PRO A 23 -1.34 -24.53 9.10
N ARG A 24 -0.75 -23.86 8.14
CA ARG A 24 0.44 -24.34 7.42
C ARG A 24 1.65 -23.58 7.92
N ASP A 25 2.77 -24.24 8.02
CA ASP A 25 4.03 -23.58 8.33
C ASP A 25 4.31 -22.52 7.26
N PHE A 26 4.57 -21.32 7.72
CA PHE A 26 4.87 -20.17 6.87
C PHE A 26 5.84 -19.25 7.59
N GLU A 27 6.91 -18.88 6.92
CA GLU A 27 7.87 -17.88 7.39
C GLU A 27 7.67 -16.58 6.64
N PHE A 28 7.56 -15.47 7.39
CA PHE A 28 7.49 -14.13 6.80
C PHE A 28 8.90 -13.63 6.53
N GLU A 29 9.27 -13.59 5.25
CA GLU A 29 10.59 -13.14 4.84
C GLU A 29 10.67 -11.61 4.72
N HIS A 30 9.53 -10.94 4.50
CA HIS A 30 9.47 -9.50 4.37
C HIS A 30 8.06 -8.94 4.62
N ASN A 31 7.95 -7.65 4.99
CA ASN A 31 6.68 -6.98 5.32
C ASN A 31 6.19 -6.00 4.24
N GLY A 32 6.95 -5.79 3.17
CA GLY A 32 6.61 -4.87 2.09
C GLY A 32 5.57 -5.41 1.13
N ASP A 33 4.99 -4.53 0.32
CA ASP A 33 4.15 -4.91 -0.81
C ASP A 33 5.01 -5.32 -2.00
N ARG A 34 4.53 -6.28 -2.78
CA ARG A 34 5.09 -6.57 -4.10
C ARG A 34 4.60 -5.51 -5.08
N LEU A 35 5.50 -4.62 -5.49
CA LEU A 35 5.19 -3.47 -6.33
C LEU A 35 5.19 -3.80 -7.83
N GLY A 36 4.38 -3.06 -8.60
CA GLY A 36 4.25 -3.23 -10.05
C GLY A 36 3.39 -4.42 -10.44
N TRP A 37 3.60 -4.93 -11.67
CA TRP A 37 2.83 -6.03 -12.20
C TRP A 37 3.21 -7.38 -11.59
N ILE A 38 2.19 -8.12 -11.17
CA ILE A 38 2.30 -9.47 -10.62
C ILE A 38 1.30 -10.35 -11.36
N GLU A 39 1.78 -11.43 -11.95
CA GLU A 39 0.95 -12.44 -12.60
C GLU A 39 0.22 -13.29 -11.57
N GLY A 40 -1.09 -13.45 -11.75
CA GLY A 40 -1.94 -14.40 -11.04
C GLY A 40 -2.20 -15.65 -11.88
N ILE A 41 -3.13 -16.49 -11.47
CA ILE A 41 -3.42 -17.75 -12.18
C ILE A 41 -4.03 -17.50 -13.59
N ASN A 42 -4.98 -16.56 -13.69
CA ASN A 42 -5.65 -16.20 -14.94
C ASN A 42 -5.85 -14.67 -15.06
N ASN A 43 -5.09 -13.89 -14.33
CA ASN A 43 -5.22 -12.44 -14.26
C ASN A 43 -3.89 -11.80 -13.92
N TRP A 44 -3.90 -10.46 -13.93
CA TRP A 44 -2.78 -9.64 -13.49
C TRP A 44 -3.21 -8.75 -12.33
N ASN A 45 -2.24 -8.36 -11.53
CA ASN A 45 -2.43 -7.38 -10.46
C ASN A 45 -1.33 -6.33 -10.58
N PHE A 46 -1.68 -5.07 -10.45
CA PHE A 46 -0.70 -3.98 -10.42
C PHE A 46 -0.74 -3.29 -9.07
N THR A 47 0.35 -3.35 -8.32
CA THR A 47 0.49 -2.61 -7.07
C THR A 47 1.13 -1.27 -7.33
N LEU A 48 0.37 -0.22 -7.07
CA LEU A 48 0.76 1.17 -7.20
C LEU A 48 1.23 1.71 -5.85
N PHE A 49 2.40 2.32 -5.82
CA PHE A 49 2.87 3.01 -4.63
C PHE A 49 2.08 4.30 -4.42
N ILE A 50 1.50 4.46 -3.24
CA ILE A 50 0.74 5.66 -2.84
C ILE A 50 1.41 6.28 -1.62
N GLN A 51 2.10 7.38 -1.81
CA GLN A 51 2.78 8.06 -0.71
C GLN A 51 1.78 8.44 0.40
N ASN A 52 1.97 7.87 1.59
CA ASN A 52 1.10 8.04 2.76
C ASN A 52 -0.39 7.75 2.50
N GLY A 53 -0.71 6.90 1.53
CA GLY A 53 -2.08 6.53 1.18
C GLY A 53 -2.93 7.66 0.59
N ARG A 54 -2.35 8.80 0.19
CA ARG A 54 -3.10 9.98 -0.25
C ARG A 54 -3.34 9.96 -1.76
N VAL A 55 -4.55 9.62 -2.17
CA VAL A 55 -5.00 9.72 -3.57
C VAL A 55 -5.56 11.12 -3.83
N LYS A 56 -4.77 11.97 -4.49
CA LYS A 56 -5.17 13.33 -4.91
C LYS A 56 -4.46 13.73 -6.20
N ASP A 57 -5.02 14.71 -6.89
CA ASP A 57 -4.35 15.40 -7.99
C ASP A 57 -3.55 16.58 -7.45
N THR A 58 -2.38 16.81 -8.05
CA THR A 58 -1.55 17.99 -7.89
C THR A 58 -1.29 18.59 -9.28
N GLU A 59 -0.61 19.74 -9.35
CA GLU A 59 -0.28 20.38 -10.64
C GLU A 59 0.54 19.44 -11.55
N ASP A 60 1.47 18.66 -10.97
CA ASP A 60 2.40 17.82 -11.72
C ASP A 60 2.04 16.32 -11.73
N TYR A 61 1.07 15.89 -10.92
CA TYR A 61 0.75 14.48 -10.75
C TYR A 61 -0.73 14.24 -10.55
N LEU A 62 -1.40 13.73 -11.60
CA LEU A 62 -2.86 13.55 -11.67
C LEU A 62 -3.30 12.13 -11.27
N LEU A 63 -2.91 11.71 -10.07
CA LEU A 63 -3.15 10.36 -9.56
C LEU A 63 -4.65 10.00 -9.48
N LYS A 64 -5.46 10.88 -8.91
CA LYS A 64 -6.90 10.64 -8.77
C LYS A 64 -7.60 10.54 -10.14
N THR A 65 -7.24 11.42 -11.06
CA THR A 65 -7.75 11.42 -12.44
C THR A 65 -7.37 10.14 -13.16
N ALA A 66 -6.12 9.70 -13.05
CA ALA A 66 -5.63 8.46 -13.65
C ALA A 66 -6.38 7.24 -13.12
N LEU A 67 -6.57 7.15 -11.80
CA LEU A 67 -7.31 6.05 -11.19
C LEU A 67 -8.78 6.02 -11.60
N ARG A 68 -9.41 7.17 -11.86
CA ARG A 68 -10.77 7.23 -12.41
C ARG A 68 -10.81 6.71 -13.85
N GLU A 69 -9.86 7.11 -14.70
CA GLU A 69 -9.76 6.61 -16.07
C GLU A 69 -9.54 5.07 -16.09
N ILE A 70 -8.70 4.55 -15.20
CA ILE A 70 -8.54 3.11 -15.03
C ILE A 70 -9.85 2.46 -14.59
N ALA A 71 -10.57 3.05 -13.63
CA ALA A 71 -11.82 2.49 -13.11
C ALA A 71 -12.94 2.42 -14.17
N GLU A 72 -12.91 3.26 -15.19
CA GLU A 72 -13.88 3.24 -16.29
C GLU A 72 -13.72 2.01 -17.21
N ILE A 73 -12.51 1.46 -17.30
CA ILE A 73 -12.19 0.31 -18.16
C ILE A 73 -11.93 -0.99 -17.40
N HIS A 74 -11.71 -0.90 -16.08
CA HIS A 74 -11.35 -2.02 -15.22
C HIS A 74 -12.60 -2.68 -14.64
N THR A 75 -12.71 -4.00 -14.79
CA THR A 75 -13.83 -4.80 -14.29
C THR A 75 -13.50 -5.65 -13.07
N GLY A 76 -12.26 -5.61 -12.60
CA GLY A 76 -11.81 -6.29 -11.39
C GLY A 76 -11.96 -5.42 -10.13
N ASP A 77 -11.05 -5.58 -9.18
CA ASP A 77 -11.12 -4.95 -7.88
C ASP A 77 -10.04 -3.89 -7.68
N PHE A 78 -10.34 -2.91 -6.82
CA PHE A 78 -9.32 -2.07 -6.18
C PHE A 78 -9.17 -2.53 -4.73
N ARG A 79 -7.95 -2.86 -4.33
CA ARG A 79 -7.63 -3.32 -2.97
C ARG A 79 -6.62 -2.40 -2.32
N LEU A 80 -6.80 -2.14 -1.04
CA LEU A 80 -5.86 -1.38 -0.24
C LEU A 80 -4.94 -2.34 0.51
N SER A 81 -3.65 -2.04 0.54
CA SER A 81 -2.70 -2.80 1.34
C SER A 81 -2.53 -2.20 2.75
N PRO A 82 -2.05 -2.98 3.73
CA PRO A 82 -1.69 -2.46 5.04
C PRO A 82 -0.58 -1.40 5.00
N ASN A 83 0.20 -1.35 3.92
CA ASN A 83 1.27 -0.39 3.69
C ASN A 83 0.79 0.88 2.96
N GLN A 84 -0.51 1.18 3.00
CA GLN A 84 -1.14 2.36 2.40
C GLN A 84 -1.05 2.43 0.86
N ASN A 85 -0.76 1.31 0.20
CA ASN A 85 -0.70 1.23 -1.26
C ASN A 85 -2.03 0.76 -1.88
N LEU A 86 -2.13 0.88 -3.20
CA LEU A 86 -3.30 0.48 -3.98
C LEU A 86 -2.95 -0.65 -4.94
N VAL A 87 -3.74 -1.71 -4.91
CA VAL A 87 -3.65 -2.80 -5.87
C VAL A 87 -4.82 -2.73 -6.84
N ILE A 88 -4.53 -2.57 -8.13
CA ILE A 88 -5.48 -2.79 -9.22
C ILE A 88 -5.48 -4.30 -9.47
N ALA A 89 -6.47 -5.00 -8.92
CA ALA A 89 -6.48 -6.44 -8.82
C ALA A 89 -7.43 -7.09 -9.83
N ASN A 90 -7.13 -8.33 -10.20
CA ASN A 90 -7.94 -9.10 -11.14
C ASN A 90 -8.06 -8.45 -12.53
N VAL A 91 -6.98 -7.84 -13.01
CA VAL A 91 -6.91 -7.30 -14.37
C VAL A 91 -6.90 -8.45 -15.38
N SER A 92 -7.84 -8.46 -16.30
CA SER A 92 -7.84 -9.46 -17.37
C SER A 92 -6.63 -9.26 -18.31
N PRO A 93 -6.09 -10.33 -18.91
CA PRO A 93 -4.94 -10.22 -19.79
C PRO A 93 -5.15 -9.22 -20.95
N GLU A 94 -6.38 -9.12 -21.47
CA GLU A 94 -6.74 -8.22 -22.58
C GLU A 94 -6.70 -6.75 -22.17
N LYS A 95 -6.92 -6.46 -20.86
CA LYS A 95 -6.95 -5.09 -20.32
C LYS A 95 -5.60 -4.61 -19.79
N LYS A 96 -4.63 -5.51 -19.67
CA LYS A 96 -3.32 -5.18 -19.10
C LYS A 96 -2.62 -4.04 -19.85
N GLU A 97 -2.56 -4.14 -21.17
CA GLU A 97 -1.87 -3.13 -21.99
C GLU A 97 -2.61 -1.79 -22.00
N GLU A 98 -3.94 -1.81 -21.98
CA GLU A 98 -4.75 -0.60 -21.92
C GLU A 98 -4.55 0.14 -20.57
N ILE A 99 -4.51 -0.61 -19.47
CA ILE A 99 -4.19 -0.04 -18.15
C ILE A 99 -2.75 0.44 -18.09
N GLN A 100 -1.79 -0.30 -18.66
CA GLN A 100 -0.39 0.13 -18.74
C GLN A 100 -0.26 1.45 -19.49
N ALA A 101 -0.99 1.64 -20.60
CA ALA A 101 -0.97 2.90 -21.33
C ALA A 101 -1.47 4.10 -20.50
N ILE A 102 -2.46 3.89 -19.61
CA ILE A 102 -2.90 4.93 -18.68
C ILE A 102 -1.84 5.20 -17.61
N ILE A 103 -1.22 4.16 -17.06
CA ILE A 103 -0.11 4.26 -16.11
C ILE A 103 1.01 5.12 -16.70
N ASP A 104 1.41 4.85 -17.94
CA ASP A 104 2.48 5.57 -18.64
C ASP A 104 2.06 7.01 -18.97
N LYS A 105 0.83 7.22 -19.45
CA LYS A 105 0.26 8.53 -19.75
C LYS A 105 0.33 9.48 -18.55
N TYR A 106 -0.02 9.00 -17.38
CA TYR A 106 -0.03 9.79 -16.15
C TYR A 106 1.24 9.64 -15.31
N LYS A 107 2.23 8.90 -15.82
CA LYS A 107 3.51 8.64 -15.12
C LYS A 107 3.30 8.07 -13.72
N LEU A 108 2.30 7.19 -13.57
CA LEU A 108 2.07 6.54 -12.29
C LEU A 108 3.27 5.64 -11.95
N THR A 109 3.65 5.63 -10.69
CA THR A 109 4.81 4.85 -10.25
C THR A 109 4.41 3.64 -9.43
N ASP A 110 5.09 2.52 -9.69
CA ASP A 110 5.06 1.39 -8.77
C ASP A 110 6.02 1.56 -7.58
N GLY A 111 6.79 2.64 -7.55
CA GLY A 111 7.72 2.95 -6.48
C GLY A 111 9.04 2.19 -6.51
N LYS A 112 9.30 1.35 -7.52
CA LYS A 112 10.54 0.56 -7.59
C LYS A 112 11.81 1.40 -7.63
N ASN A 113 11.71 2.62 -8.17
CA ASN A 113 12.83 3.56 -8.25
C ASN A 113 13.04 4.38 -6.96
N TYR A 114 12.18 4.19 -5.95
CA TYR A 114 12.34 4.88 -4.66
C TYR A 114 13.26 4.08 -3.73
N THR A 115 13.82 4.77 -2.75
CA THR A 115 14.63 4.14 -1.70
C THR A 115 13.83 3.12 -0.90
N GLY A 116 14.50 2.14 -0.29
CA GLY A 116 13.88 1.21 0.63
C GLY A 116 13.14 1.93 1.77
N LEU A 117 13.75 3.00 2.30
CA LEU A 117 13.13 3.87 3.31
C LEU A 117 11.80 4.45 2.82
N ARG A 118 11.75 5.06 1.62
CA ARG A 118 10.53 5.70 1.10
C ARG A 118 9.40 4.69 0.88
N ARG A 119 9.74 3.52 0.33
CA ARG A 119 8.76 2.46 0.06
C ARG A 119 8.14 1.87 1.31
N ASN A 120 8.91 1.80 2.41
CA ASN A 120 8.51 1.14 3.65
C ASN A 120 8.06 2.12 4.75
N SER A 121 8.03 3.42 4.47
CA SER A 121 7.60 4.43 5.44
C SER A 121 6.15 4.83 5.25
N MET A 122 5.44 5.07 6.33
CA MET A 122 4.05 5.51 6.30
C MET A 122 3.73 6.48 7.43
N ALA A 123 2.68 7.25 7.22
CA ALA A 123 2.22 8.25 8.17
C ALA A 123 0.70 8.20 8.35
N CYS A 124 0.23 8.50 9.54
CA CYS A 124 -1.19 8.78 9.73
C CYS A 124 -1.56 10.14 9.14
N VAL A 125 -2.85 10.37 8.93
CA VAL A 125 -3.34 11.61 8.30
C VAL A 125 -3.05 12.88 9.12
N ALA A 126 -3.05 12.81 10.45
CA ALA A 126 -2.76 13.89 11.39
C ALA A 126 -3.42 15.26 11.07
N PHE A 127 -2.71 16.38 11.31
CA PHE A 127 -3.20 17.70 10.96
C PHE A 127 -3.29 17.88 9.43
N PRO A 128 -4.26 18.67 8.94
CA PRO A 128 -5.39 19.30 9.63
C PRO A 128 -6.64 18.42 9.70
N THR A 129 -6.57 17.17 9.24
CA THR A 129 -7.74 16.32 8.98
C THR A 129 -8.24 15.61 10.25
N CYS A 130 -7.34 15.11 11.09
CA CYS A 130 -7.68 14.35 12.29
C CYS A 130 -7.91 15.28 13.47
N GLY A 131 -9.12 15.25 14.05
CA GLY A 131 -9.46 16.03 15.23
C GLY A 131 -8.73 15.63 16.52
N LEU A 132 -8.08 14.45 16.53
CA LEU A 132 -7.26 13.97 17.66
C LEU A 132 -5.77 14.30 17.49
N ALA A 133 -5.38 14.89 16.37
CA ALA A 133 -3.98 15.18 16.10
C ALA A 133 -3.43 16.26 17.04
N MET A 134 -2.22 16.02 17.51
CA MET A 134 -1.42 16.92 18.34
C MET A 134 -0.19 17.44 17.57
N ALA A 135 0.15 16.80 16.45
CA ALA A 135 1.31 17.13 15.61
C ALA A 135 1.05 16.80 14.14
N GLU A 136 1.98 17.21 13.28
CA GLU A 136 2.04 16.80 11.88
C GLU A 136 2.46 15.33 11.75
N SER A 137 2.08 14.72 10.63
CA SER A 137 2.55 13.39 10.24
C SER A 137 2.61 13.28 8.71
N GLU A 138 1.49 13.02 8.02
CA GLU A 138 1.42 12.82 6.56
C GLU A 138 2.12 13.94 5.76
N ARG A 139 1.92 15.21 6.14
CA ARG A 139 2.47 16.34 5.39
C ARG A 139 3.97 16.55 5.64
N TYR A 140 4.48 16.09 6.77
CA TYR A 140 5.88 16.27 7.15
C TYR A 140 6.79 15.11 6.71
N LEU A 141 6.31 13.86 6.83
CA LEU A 141 7.12 12.67 6.57
C LEU A 141 7.83 12.66 5.22
N PRO A 142 7.22 13.06 4.08
CA PRO A 142 7.90 13.07 2.79
C PRO A 142 9.15 13.95 2.77
N SER A 143 9.08 15.12 3.41
CA SER A 143 10.22 16.04 3.51
C SER A 143 11.32 15.52 4.43
N LEU A 144 10.96 14.82 5.49
CA LEU A 144 11.92 14.16 6.36
C LEU A 144 12.66 13.05 5.61
N ILE A 145 11.93 12.20 4.89
CA ILE A 145 12.52 11.12 4.10
C ILE A 145 13.49 11.69 3.08
N THR A 146 13.12 12.73 2.33
CA THR A 146 14.02 13.35 1.34
C THR A 146 15.35 13.81 1.96
N LYS A 147 15.32 14.35 3.17
CA LYS A 147 16.56 14.76 3.88
C LYS A 147 17.42 13.57 4.33
N ILE A 148 16.80 12.44 4.58
CA ILE A 148 17.52 11.23 5.01
C ILE A 148 18.07 10.48 3.79
N GLU A 149 17.39 10.54 2.64
CA GLU A 149 17.76 9.80 1.42
C GLU A 149 19.18 10.14 0.94
N ASP A 150 19.58 11.43 1.03
CA ASP A 150 20.94 11.85 0.67
C ASP A 150 22.00 11.14 1.55
N LEU A 151 21.73 11.05 2.86
CA LEU A 151 22.62 10.38 3.81
C LEU A 151 22.66 8.85 3.60
N LEU A 152 21.53 8.25 3.21
CA LEU A 152 21.47 6.82 2.91
C LEU A 152 22.23 6.49 1.62
N ASP A 153 22.17 7.35 0.62
CA ASP A 153 22.90 7.19 -0.64
C ASP A 153 24.42 7.27 -0.39
N GLU A 154 24.89 8.26 0.37
CA GLU A 154 26.30 8.40 0.80
C GLU A 154 26.79 7.20 1.63
N SER A 155 25.90 6.58 2.39
CA SER A 155 26.24 5.43 3.27
C SER A 155 26.08 4.07 2.58
N GLY A 156 25.62 4.01 1.33
CA GLY A 156 25.36 2.76 0.60
C GLY A 156 24.14 1.99 1.10
N LEU A 157 23.21 2.63 1.82
CA LEU A 157 22.03 2.02 2.43
C LEU A 157 20.73 2.32 1.67
N LYS A 158 20.81 2.79 0.44
CA LYS A 158 19.66 3.25 -0.37
C LYS A 158 18.57 2.20 -0.53
N GLU A 159 18.95 0.94 -0.72
CA GLU A 159 18.03 -0.17 -0.97
C GLU A 159 17.59 -0.90 0.32
N GLU A 160 18.17 -0.56 1.47
CA GLU A 160 17.83 -1.20 2.74
C GLU A 160 16.37 -0.94 3.14
N GLU A 161 15.69 -1.96 3.65
CA GLU A 161 14.31 -1.90 4.10
C GLU A 161 14.20 -1.20 5.48
N ILE A 162 14.41 0.10 5.48
CA ILE A 162 14.24 0.92 6.69
C ILE A 162 12.80 1.41 6.76
N THR A 163 12.16 1.22 7.92
CA THR A 163 10.77 1.63 8.14
C THR A 163 10.68 2.79 9.12
N ILE A 164 10.04 3.88 8.70
CA ILE A 164 9.61 4.99 9.59
C ILE A 164 8.09 5.01 9.64
N ARG A 165 7.55 4.92 10.87
CA ARG A 165 6.13 5.09 11.13
C ARG A 165 5.90 6.37 11.89
N MET A 166 5.21 7.34 11.28
CA MET A 166 4.98 8.65 11.87
C MET A 166 3.51 8.83 12.24
N THR A 167 3.27 9.21 13.50
CA THR A 167 1.92 9.45 14.01
C THR A 167 1.79 10.82 14.63
N GLY A 168 0.64 11.47 14.47
CA GLY A 168 0.35 12.80 15.01
C GLY A 168 -0.20 12.81 16.43
N CYS A 169 -0.40 11.64 17.06
CA CYS A 169 -0.87 11.51 18.44
C CYS A 169 -0.51 10.13 19.01
N PRO A 170 -0.72 9.89 20.33
CA PRO A 170 -0.39 8.62 20.99
C PRO A 170 -1.17 7.39 20.51
N ASN A 171 -2.21 7.53 19.68
CA ASN A 171 -3.00 6.41 19.18
C ASN A 171 -2.23 5.49 18.22
N GLY A 172 -1.13 5.95 17.63
CA GLY A 172 -0.24 5.09 16.85
C GLY A 172 -0.88 4.52 15.57
N CYS A 173 -1.58 5.35 14.78
CA CYS A 173 -2.34 4.89 13.60
C CYS A 173 -1.47 4.65 12.33
N ALA A 174 -0.14 4.74 12.39
CA ALA A 174 0.75 4.45 11.26
C ALA A 174 1.56 3.18 11.49
#